data_6ee72ae2a5562f564c05225a797c972d
#
_entry.id   6ee72ae2a5562f564c05225a797c972d
#
_cell.length_a   1.000
_cell.length_b   1.000
_cell.length_c   1.000
_cell.angle_alpha   90.00
_cell.angle_beta   90.00
_cell.angle_gamma   90.00
#
_symmetry.space_group_name_H-M   'P 1'
#
loop_
_entity.id
_entity.type
_entity.pdbx_description
1 polymer ?
#
loop_
_entity_poly.entity_id
_entity_poly.type
_entity_poly.pdbx_seq_one_letter_code
_entity_poly.pdbx_strand_id
1 'polypeptide(L)'
;MKYKKHLLLPLLTATVLSSHLLNASEDANLTTSKDWILLPYAFTADSTGFAGGVGVIKQGLFQPQTTLVASVFYGATQDITINGEPDEANFSGGFISFTDYKLPYTDRFFFSFMGLKSYFPKAKYYIDGSNDSNQDDAFTTSGDSNFFYTTFRYVLPIGEGLDNPEGLYRLQDGFAMDREGYGGGAPFVTGRTSIGLKTFFQSDNSDNSDIWRDSDWWKNDTDVPTWDSNGLRFFLTHDNTDFDLNPSRGYHFQVQYSKDYGKGDSLQSWDFLEFKYNQYFNLDTFSFTQQNVLALSMWTGYSYSWDQDSEIAPGIDAHRSPMWEGGRLGGFNRMRGYDNNRFLDKAVFYATAEYRAVLDWNPLKKNDYIPVAVDWFQVVGFVEVGRVNDQYNFDLLSDMKYDVGISLRAMAAQLPVRLDIAYSDEGTNMWVMIQQPFDF
;
A
#
# COMPACT_ATOMS: atom_id res chain seq x y z
N MET A 1 -21.82 12.71 -30.08
CA MET A 1 -22.63 13.07 -28.88
C MET A 1 -21.62 13.48 -27.82
N LYS A 2 -21.62 14.75 -27.36
CA LYS A 2 -20.56 15.30 -26.52
C LYS A 2 -20.76 14.82 -25.09
N TYR A 3 -19.88 13.95 -24.57
CA TYR A 3 -19.84 13.62 -23.14
C TYR A 3 -19.26 14.80 -22.37
N LYS A 4 -20.09 15.41 -21.52
CA LYS A 4 -19.63 16.33 -20.48
C LYS A 4 -19.03 15.48 -19.35
N LYS A 5 -17.69 15.47 -19.26
CA LYS A 5 -17.00 14.96 -18.08
C LYS A 5 -17.30 15.91 -16.91
N HIS A 6 -18.09 15.47 -15.97
CA HIS A 6 -18.25 16.14 -14.69
C HIS A 6 -17.02 15.79 -13.83
N LEU A 7 -16.12 16.76 -13.71
CA LEU A 7 -15.05 16.75 -12.72
C LEU A 7 -15.70 16.91 -11.35
N LEU A 8 -16.05 15.83 -10.65
CA LEU A 8 -16.47 15.85 -9.26
C LEU A 8 -15.24 15.95 -8.39
N LEU A 9 -14.96 17.14 -7.91
CA LEU A 9 -13.99 17.39 -6.85
C LEU A 9 -14.50 16.70 -5.58
N PRO A 10 -13.79 15.73 -4.98
CA PRO A 10 -14.21 15.21 -3.68
C PRO A 10 -13.96 16.30 -2.64
N LEU A 11 -15.04 16.85 -2.12
CA LEU A 11 -14.99 17.75 -0.98
C LEU A 11 -14.74 16.89 0.27
N LEU A 12 -13.53 16.95 0.79
CA LEU A 12 -13.18 16.38 2.08
C LEU A 12 -13.84 17.21 3.18
N THR A 13 -15.10 16.96 3.48
CA THR A 13 -15.76 17.53 4.65
C THR A 13 -15.52 16.63 5.84
N ALA A 14 -14.38 16.85 6.52
CA ALA A 14 -14.18 16.35 7.87
C ALA A 14 -15.12 17.10 8.83
N THR A 15 -16.25 16.51 9.17
CA THR A 15 -17.10 17.03 10.24
C THR A 15 -16.50 16.59 11.57
N VAL A 16 -15.84 17.53 12.22
CA VAL A 16 -15.20 17.34 13.52
C VAL A 16 -16.23 17.40 14.62
N LEU A 17 -16.46 16.30 15.31
CA LEU A 17 -17.09 16.29 16.63
C LEU A 17 -16.00 16.50 17.68
N SER A 18 -16.03 17.65 18.32
CA SER A 18 -15.10 18.06 19.38
C SER A 18 -15.22 17.17 20.61
N SER A 19 -14.19 16.43 20.94
CA SER A 19 -13.93 15.94 22.27
C SER A 19 -12.67 16.64 22.83
N HIS A 20 -12.81 17.11 24.06
CA HIS A 20 -11.95 18.01 24.80
C HIS A 20 -10.45 17.84 24.63
N LEU A 21 -9.83 19.00 24.44
CA LEU A 21 -8.40 19.34 24.56
C LEU A 21 -7.65 18.58 25.65
N LEU A 22 -6.55 17.96 25.27
CA LEU A 22 -5.48 17.61 26.19
C LEU A 22 -4.20 18.31 25.73
N ASN A 23 -3.66 19.13 26.62
CA ASN A 23 -2.41 19.83 26.46
C ASN A 23 -1.28 18.84 26.20
N ALA A 24 -0.60 19.00 25.08
CA ALA A 24 0.69 18.38 24.85
C ALA A 24 1.69 18.93 25.87
N SER A 25 2.09 18.14 26.82
CA SER A 25 3.21 18.48 27.71
C SER A 25 4.52 18.38 26.94
N GLU A 26 5.37 19.40 27.08
CA GLU A 26 6.71 19.55 26.49
C GLU A 26 7.75 18.53 26.99
N ASP A 27 7.39 17.30 27.24
CA ASP A 27 8.38 16.27 27.47
C ASP A 27 8.81 15.66 26.13
N ALA A 28 10.03 15.98 25.73
CA ALA A 28 10.75 15.44 24.58
C ALA A 28 10.89 13.92 24.70
N ASN A 29 9.89 13.18 24.32
CA ASN A 29 9.89 11.74 24.45
C ASN A 29 9.29 11.06 23.23
N LEU A 30 10.16 10.26 22.57
CA LEU A 30 9.82 9.07 21.79
C LEU A 30 8.46 9.15 21.05
N THR A 31 8.39 8.67 19.86
CA THR A 31 7.26 8.56 18.91
C THR A 31 5.91 8.09 19.49
N THR A 32 5.50 8.55 20.68
CA THR A 32 4.28 8.08 21.32
C THR A 32 3.32 9.21 21.59
N SER A 33 2.25 9.30 20.81
CA SER A 33 1.06 10.03 21.24
C SER A 33 0.40 9.28 22.39
N LYS A 34 0.26 9.90 23.56
CA LYS A 34 -0.44 9.32 24.71
C LYS A 34 -1.95 9.20 24.50
N ASP A 35 -2.49 9.80 23.44
CA ASP A 35 -3.92 9.93 23.21
C ASP A 35 -4.44 8.99 22.13
N TRP A 36 -5.70 8.62 22.27
CA TRP A 36 -6.46 7.95 21.23
C TRP A 36 -6.90 9.00 20.21
N ILE A 37 -6.58 8.80 18.96
CA ILE A 37 -7.03 9.67 17.87
C ILE A 37 -8.23 8.99 17.22
N LEU A 38 -9.37 9.69 17.23
CA LEU A 38 -10.58 9.30 16.52
C LEU A 38 -10.72 10.17 15.28
N LEU A 39 -10.72 9.56 14.09
CA LEU A 39 -10.75 10.26 12.82
C LEU A 39 -11.96 9.83 12.00
N PRO A 40 -13.04 10.62 11.96
CA PRO A 40 -14.10 10.44 10.98
C PRO A 40 -13.59 10.85 9.59
N TYR A 41 -13.95 10.10 8.55
CA TYR A 41 -13.57 10.40 7.18
C TYR A 41 -14.68 10.03 6.20
N ALA A 42 -14.63 10.64 5.01
CA ALA A 42 -15.49 10.30 3.91
C ALA A 42 -14.71 10.36 2.60
N PHE A 43 -15.09 9.55 1.64
CA PHE A 43 -14.46 9.47 0.33
C PHE A 43 -15.46 8.99 -0.72
N THR A 44 -15.05 9.05 -1.98
CA THR A 44 -15.81 8.48 -3.10
C THR A 44 -14.83 7.83 -4.07
N ALA A 45 -15.20 6.65 -4.57
CA ALA A 45 -14.49 5.94 -5.63
C ALA A 45 -15.49 5.16 -6.47
N ASP A 46 -15.10 4.79 -7.69
CA ASP A 46 -15.99 4.04 -8.59
C ASP A 46 -16.41 2.68 -7.99
N SER A 47 -15.49 2.02 -7.31
CA SER A 47 -15.74 0.71 -6.67
C SER A 47 -16.60 0.77 -5.41
N THR A 48 -16.65 1.91 -4.73
CA THR A 48 -17.29 2.06 -3.41
C THR A 48 -18.50 2.98 -3.41
N GLY A 49 -18.64 3.85 -4.42
CA GLY A 49 -19.51 5.01 -4.36
C GLY A 49 -19.09 5.99 -3.27
N PHE A 50 -20.01 6.83 -2.82
CA PHE A 50 -19.76 7.68 -1.64
C PHE A 50 -19.78 6.83 -0.37
N ALA A 51 -18.72 6.89 0.40
CA ALA A 51 -18.55 6.14 1.63
C ALA A 51 -18.00 7.01 2.76
N GLY A 52 -18.29 6.63 3.98
CA GLY A 52 -17.73 7.22 5.18
C GLY A 52 -17.28 6.18 6.16
N GLY A 53 -16.43 6.58 7.09
CA GLY A 53 -15.90 5.70 8.11
C GLY A 53 -15.39 6.42 9.34
N VAL A 54 -15.02 5.62 10.33
CA VAL A 54 -14.37 6.12 11.55
C VAL A 54 -13.11 5.29 11.75
N GLY A 55 -11.97 5.97 11.77
CA GLY A 55 -10.67 5.42 12.11
C GLY A 55 -10.30 5.71 13.55
N VAL A 56 -9.57 4.78 14.16
CA VAL A 56 -8.95 4.92 15.47
C VAL A 56 -7.46 4.64 15.34
N ILE A 57 -6.64 5.55 15.87
CA ILE A 57 -5.19 5.41 15.89
C ILE A 57 -4.72 5.50 17.35
N LYS A 58 -3.84 4.60 17.76
CA LYS A 58 -3.15 4.62 19.04
C LYS A 58 -1.70 4.23 18.85
N GLN A 59 -0.82 5.20 19.02
CA GLN A 59 0.62 4.96 19.08
C GLN A 59 1.04 4.67 20.53
N GLY A 60 2.11 3.89 20.70
CA GLY A 60 2.62 3.54 22.01
C GLY A 60 1.68 2.64 22.82
N LEU A 61 0.83 1.84 22.17
CA LEU A 61 -0.06 0.90 22.85
C LEU A 61 0.75 -0.25 23.45
N PHE A 62 0.77 -0.38 24.76
CA PHE A 62 1.57 -1.32 25.58
C PHE A 62 3.08 -1.08 25.54
N GLN A 63 3.66 -0.70 24.41
CA GLN A 63 5.10 -0.48 24.19
C GLN A 63 5.30 0.73 23.27
N PRO A 64 6.39 1.52 23.44
CA PRO A 64 6.57 2.77 22.70
C PRO A 64 6.48 2.64 21.16
N GLN A 65 7.02 1.56 20.60
CA GLN A 65 7.04 1.33 19.15
C GLN A 65 5.73 0.77 18.61
N THR A 66 4.82 0.30 19.46
CA THR A 66 3.61 -0.39 19.02
C THR A 66 2.55 0.59 18.55
N THR A 67 1.99 0.37 17.37
CA THR A 67 0.90 1.16 16.80
C THR A 67 -0.32 0.30 16.53
N LEU A 68 -1.50 0.76 16.96
CA LEU A 68 -2.80 0.23 16.57
C LEU A 68 -3.49 1.22 15.64
N VAL A 69 -3.94 0.72 14.49
CA VAL A 69 -4.86 1.42 13.58
C VAL A 69 -6.06 0.50 13.37
N ALA A 70 -7.26 1.02 13.56
CA ALA A 70 -8.49 0.29 13.24
C ALA A 70 -9.47 1.23 12.56
N SER A 71 -10.31 0.69 11.68
CA SER A 71 -11.32 1.46 10.98
C SER A 71 -12.53 0.60 10.66
N VAL A 72 -13.70 1.23 10.65
CA VAL A 72 -14.94 0.70 10.09
C VAL A 72 -15.49 1.69 9.07
N PHE A 73 -16.07 1.18 7.98
CA PHE A 73 -16.56 2.01 6.89
C PHE A 73 -17.85 1.45 6.30
N TYR A 74 -18.67 2.36 5.74
CA TYR A 74 -19.92 2.04 5.10
C TYR A 74 -20.22 3.04 3.98
N GLY A 75 -20.71 2.54 2.84
CA GLY A 75 -21.01 3.35 1.65
C GLY A 75 -22.50 3.46 1.37
N ALA A 76 -22.83 4.40 0.48
CA ALA A 76 -24.18 4.53 -0.06
C ALA A 76 -24.54 3.31 -0.92
N THR A 77 -25.83 3.03 -1.01
CA THR A 77 -26.38 1.98 -1.88
C THR A 77 -26.04 2.27 -3.34
N GLN A 78 -25.63 1.26 -4.07
CA GLN A 78 -25.34 1.30 -5.50
C GLN A 78 -26.11 0.20 -6.22
N ASP A 79 -26.61 0.53 -7.41
CA ASP A 79 -27.18 -0.45 -8.32
C ASP A 79 -26.06 -1.36 -8.83
N ILE A 80 -26.27 -2.65 -8.73
CA ILE A 80 -25.37 -3.70 -9.20
C ILE A 80 -26.13 -4.69 -10.08
N THR A 81 -25.43 -5.63 -10.69
CA THR A 81 -26.03 -6.74 -11.43
C THR A 81 -25.35 -8.02 -10.99
N ILE A 82 -26.14 -8.99 -10.54
CA ILE A 82 -25.69 -10.32 -10.15
C ILE A 82 -26.30 -11.34 -11.11
N ASN A 83 -25.46 -12.06 -11.86
CA ASN A 83 -25.89 -13.08 -12.83
C ASN A 83 -26.96 -12.58 -13.82
N GLY A 84 -26.83 -11.30 -14.24
CA GLY A 84 -27.76 -10.66 -15.17
C GLY A 84 -29.03 -10.07 -14.57
N GLU A 85 -29.25 -10.26 -13.28
CA GLU A 85 -30.40 -9.70 -12.54
C GLU A 85 -30.00 -8.42 -11.78
N PRO A 86 -30.85 -7.37 -11.82
CA PRO A 86 -30.62 -6.15 -11.02
C PRO A 86 -30.66 -6.44 -9.52
N ASP A 87 -29.71 -5.85 -8.78
CA ASP A 87 -29.65 -5.90 -7.32
C ASP A 87 -29.03 -4.61 -6.78
N GLU A 88 -28.98 -4.45 -5.46
CA GLU A 88 -28.42 -3.30 -4.78
C GLU A 88 -27.43 -3.72 -3.69
N ALA A 89 -26.30 -3.03 -3.60
CA ALA A 89 -25.30 -3.31 -2.56
C ALA A 89 -24.64 -2.06 -2.02
N ASN A 90 -24.03 -2.19 -0.83
CA ASN A 90 -23.31 -1.14 -0.16
C ASN A 90 -21.85 -1.54 0.05
N PHE A 91 -20.93 -0.64 -0.21
CA PHE A 91 -19.56 -0.80 0.27
C PHE A 91 -19.55 -0.87 1.79
N SER A 92 -18.92 -1.88 2.37
CA SER A 92 -18.86 -2.04 3.81
C SER A 92 -17.64 -2.83 4.25
N GLY A 93 -17.21 -2.61 5.49
CA GLY A 93 -16.12 -3.41 6.03
C GLY A 93 -15.42 -2.80 7.23
N GLY A 94 -14.28 -3.42 7.55
CA GLY A 94 -13.40 -2.94 8.61
C GLY A 94 -11.96 -3.42 8.43
N PHE A 95 -11.06 -2.62 8.93
CA PHE A 95 -9.62 -2.81 8.88
C PHE A 95 -9.04 -2.75 10.29
N ILE A 96 -8.04 -3.56 10.58
CA ILE A 96 -7.24 -3.51 11.80
C ILE A 96 -5.78 -3.78 11.49
N SER A 97 -4.89 -3.00 12.07
CA SER A 97 -3.44 -3.20 12.03
C SER A 97 -2.85 -2.95 13.40
N PHE A 98 -2.03 -3.88 13.86
CA PHE A 98 -1.28 -3.79 15.11
C PHE A 98 0.16 -4.17 14.82
N THR A 99 1.08 -3.23 15.04
CA THR A 99 2.44 -3.36 14.55
C THR A 99 3.47 -3.28 15.68
N ASP A 100 4.59 -3.97 15.44
CA ASP A 100 5.84 -3.88 16.18
C ASP A 100 5.75 -4.18 17.69
N TYR A 101 4.87 -5.11 18.07
CA TYR A 101 4.86 -5.60 19.45
C TYR A 101 6.08 -6.48 19.70
N LYS A 102 6.99 -6.01 20.55
CA LYS A 102 8.17 -6.76 21.00
C LYS A 102 7.75 -7.92 21.89
N LEU A 103 8.09 -9.14 21.50
CA LEU A 103 7.71 -10.33 22.25
C LEU A 103 8.42 -10.37 23.61
N PRO A 104 7.75 -10.87 24.67
CA PRO A 104 8.36 -11.05 25.99
C PRO A 104 9.64 -11.88 25.93
N TYR A 105 10.58 -11.56 26.79
CA TYR A 105 11.89 -12.23 26.94
C TYR A 105 12.82 -12.10 25.71
N THR A 106 12.52 -11.22 24.77
CA THR A 106 13.40 -10.88 23.66
C THR A 106 13.54 -9.37 23.51
N ASP A 107 14.66 -8.91 22.98
CA ASP A 107 14.88 -7.48 22.72
C ASP A 107 14.76 -7.15 21.22
N ARG A 108 14.65 -8.17 20.35
CA ARG A 108 14.80 -8.04 18.90
C ARG A 108 13.74 -8.74 18.10
N PHE A 109 12.79 -9.41 18.75
CA PHE A 109 11.76 -10.19 18.09
C PHE A 109 10.41 -9.49 18.21
N PHE A 110 9.83 -9.13 17.06
CA PHE A 110 8.62 -8.33 16.97
C PHE A 110 7.52 -9.11 16.26
N PHE A 111 6.30 -8.86 16.72
CA PHE A 111 5.07 -9.40 16.16
C PHE A 111 4.19 -8.28 15.67
N SER A 112 3.58 -8.49 14.50
CA SER A 112 2.56 -7.60 13.93
C SER A 112 1.43 -8.43 13.35
N PHE A 113 0.23 -7.87 13.30
CA PHE A 113 -0.85 -8.43 12.51
C PHE A 113 -1.64 -7.33 11.80
N MET A 114 -2.29 -7.70 10.70
CA MET A 114 -3.13 -6.83 9.90
C MET A 114 -4.28 -7.64 9.31
N GLY A 115 -5.48 -7.07 9.28
CA GLY A 115 -6.63 -7.71 8.68
C GLY A 115 -7.60 -6.71 8.07
N LEU A 116 -8.20 -7.11 6.96
CA LEU A 116 -9.31 -6.43 6.29
C LEU A 116 -10.42 -7.44 6.06
N LYS A 117 -11.65 -7.02 6.31
CA LYS A 117 -12.85 -7.66 5.76
C LYS A 117 -13.67 -6.58 5.09
N SER A 118 -13.96 -6.76 3.80
CA SER A 118 -14.66 -5.75 3.03
C SER A 118 -15.53 -6.37 1.94
N TYR A 119 -16.62 -5.69 1.62
CA TYR A 119 -17.48 -5.97 0.49
C TYR A 119 -17.50 -4.77 -0.44
N PHE A 120 -17.22 -5.00 -1.72
CA PHE A 120 -17.21 -4.00 -2.77
C PHE A 120 -18.40 -4.19 -3.71
N PRO A 121 -19.27 -3.20 -3.89
CA PRO A 121 -20.39 -3.29 -4.83
C PRO A 121 -19.93 -3.29 -6.30
N LYS A 122 -18.79 -2.69 -6.61
CA LYS A 122 -18.26 -2.54 -7.98
C LYS A 122 -16.74 -2.75 -8.03
N ALA A 123 -16.29 -3.93 -7.62
CA ALA A 123 -14.88 -4.30 -7.80
C ALA A 123 -14.58 -4.48 -9.30
N LYS A 124 -13.45 -3.94 -9.75
CA LYS A 124 -13.01 -4.00 -11.14
C LYS A 124 -11.85 -4.97 -11.27
N TYR A 125 -11.96 -5.89 -12.22
CA TYR A 125 -10.98 -6.94 -12.45
C TYR A 125 -10.52 -6.96 -13.91
N TYR A 126 -9.24 -7.23 -14.12
CA TYR A 126 -8.60 -7.40 -15.42
C TYR A 126 -8.16 -8.85 -15.55
N ILE A 127 -8.91 -9.70 -16.25
CA ILE A 127 -8.63 -11.13 -16.36
C ILE A 127 -7.37 -11.35 -17.21
N ASP A 128 -7.31 -10.75 -18.38
CA ASP A 128 -6.06 -10.61 -19.13
C ASP A 128 -5.35 -9.34 -18.64
N GLY A 129 -4.42 -9.50 -17.72
CA GLY A 129 -3.60 -8.42 -17.20
C GLY A 129 -2.30 -8.21 -17.95
N SER A 130 -2.10 -8.80 -19.12
CA SER A 130 -0.88 -8.65 -19.91
C SER A 130 -0.58 -7.18 -20.23
N ASN A 131 0.68 -6.88 -20.53
CA ASN A 131 1.11 -5.50 -20.82
C ASN A 131 0.35 -4.87 -22.01
N ASP A 132 -0.08 -5.68 -22.95
CA ASP A 132 -0.77 -5.26 -24.18
C ASP A 132 -2.30 -5.43 -24.13
N SER A 133 -2.83 -5.81 -22.96
CA SER A 133 -4.28 -5.98 -22.75
C SER A 133 -5.03 -4.64 -22.86
N ASN A 134 -6.31 -4.73 -23.26
CA ASN A 134 -7.15 -3.55 -23.42
C ASN A 134 -7.83 -3.17 -22.08
N GLN A 135 -7.89 -1.88 -21.77
CA GLN A 135 -8.62 -1.36 -20.62
C GLN A 135 -10.12 -1.70 -20.68
N ASP A 136 -10.70 -1.78 -21.87
CA ASP A 136 -12.11 -2.07 -22.08
C ASP A 136 -12.48 -3.54 -21.77
N ASP A 137 -11.49 -4.44 -21.61
CA ASP A 137 -11.69 -5.84 -21.23
C ASP A 137 -11.87 -6.02 -19.71
N ALA A 138 -12.02 -4.93 -18.98
CA ALA A 138 -12.27 -4.96 -17.55
C ALA A 138 -13.68 -5.47 -17.20
N PHE A 139 -13.75 -6.32 -16.19
CA PHE A 139 -15.01 -6.74 -15.59
C PHE A 139 -15.30 -5.95 -14.32
N THR A 140 -16.56 -5.61 -14.12
CA THR A 140 -17.03 -5.01 -12.87
C THR A 140 -18.05 -5.93 -12.24
N THR A 141 -17.80 -6.30 -10.99
CA THR A 141 -18.68 -7.18 -10.23
C THR A 141 -18.69 -6.77 -8.76
N SER A 142 -19.70 -7.20 -8.02
CA SER A 142 -19.68 -7.14 -6.56
C SER A 142 -18.96 -8.34 -5.96
N GLY A 143 -18.50 -8.20 -4.73
CA GLY A 143 -17.86 -9.30 -4.03
C GLY A 143 -17.09 -8.89 -2.77
N ASP A 144 -16.67 -9.90 -2.03
CA ASP A 144 -15.84 -9.76 -0.84
C ASP A 144 -14.35 -9.74 -1.20
N SER A 145 -13.58 -8.87 -0.51
CA SER A 145 -12.13 -8.93 -0.49
C SER A 145 -11.65 -8.91 0.95
N ASN A 146 -10.99 -9.99 1.36
CA ASN A 146 -10.61 -10.20 2.74
C ASN A 146 -9.14 -10.63 2.83
N PHE A 147 -8.43 -10.14 3.83
CA PHE A 147 -7.12 -10.66 4.14
C PHE A 147 -6.81 -10.63 5.64
N PHE A 148 -5.92 -11.51 6.05
CA PHE A 148 -5.32 -11.52 7.37
C PHE A 148 -3.84 -11.91 7.27
N TYR A 149 -2.97 -11.08 7.84
CA TYR A 149 -1.53 -11.29 7.89
C TYR A 149 -1.04 -11.33 9.32
N THR A 150 -0.09 -12.22 9.62
CA THR A 150 0.74 -12.11 10.82
C THR A 150 2.19 -12.01 10.40
N THR A 151 2.96 -11.17 11.07
CA THR A 151 4.38 -10.95 10.76
C THR A 151 5.22 -11.17 12.01
N PHE A 152 6.24 -12.00 11.87
CA PHE A 152 7.29 -12.20 12.86
C PHE A 152 8.59 -11.65 12.28
N ARG A 153 9.16 -10.66 12.95
CA ARG A 153 10.36 -9.94 12.50
C ARG A 153 11.45 -10.01 13.58
N TYR A 154 12.65 -10.39 13.17
CA TYR A 154 13.84 -10.37 14.01
C TYR A 154 14.82 -9.32 13.50
N VAL A 155 15.18 -8.36 14.34
CA VAL A 155 16.17 -7.33 14.03
C VAL A 155 17.55 -7.86 14.35
N LEU A 156 18.42 -7.92 13.33
CA LEU A 156 19.77 -8.42 13.48
C LEU A 156 20.61 -7.48 14.37
N PRO A 157 21.51 -8.02 15.24
CA PRO A 157 22.36 -7.22 16.10
C PRO A 157 23.57 -6.65 15.34
N ILE A 158 23.30 -5.93 14.27
CA ILE A 158 24.29 -5.26 13.40
C ILE A 158 23.82 -3.85 13.04
N GLY A 159 24.75 -2.96 12.73
CA GLY A 159 24.45 -1.58 12.42
C GLY A 159 23.64 -0.89 13.51
N GLU A 160 22.68 -0.07 13.11
CA GLU A 160 21.76 0.60 14.06
C GLU A 160 20.89 -0.38 14.84
N GLY A 161 20.59 -1.54 14.26
CA GLY A 161 19.84 -2.58 14.95
C GLY A 161 20.52 -3.10 16.23
N LEU A 162 21.83 -2.85 16.43
CA LEU A 162 22.53 -3.22 17.67
C LEU A 162 21.99 -2.43 18.86
N ASP A 163 21.81 -1.12 18.70
CA ASP A 163 21.50 -0.19 19.80
C ASP A 163 20.02 0.29 19.77
N ASN A 164 19.36 0.24 18.62
CA ASN A 164 17.97 0.67 18.41
C ASN A 164 17.14 -0.38 17.64
N PRO A 165 16.93 -1.58 18.20
CA PRO A 165 16.15 -2.62 17.51
C PRO A 165 14.68 -2.25 17.35
N GLU A 166 14.12 -1.43 18.22
CA GLU A 166 12.75 -0.94 18.17
C GLU A 166 12.53 0.09 17.05
N GLY A 167 13.57 0.79 16.62
CA GLY A 167 13.46 1.87 15.62
C GLY A 167 12.77 3.11 16.17
N LEU A 168 13.04 3.45 17.43
CA LEU A 168 12.48 4.63 18.09
C LEU A 168 13.31 5.87 17.78
N TYR A 169 12.62 6.96 17.45
CA TYR A 169 13.21 8.28 17.19
C TYR A 169 12.52 9.35 18.03
N ARG A 170 13.23 10.43 18.31
CA ARG A 170 12.60 11.65 18.81
C ARG A 170 12.10 12.46 17.62
N LEU A 171 10.83 12.85 17.65
CA LEU A 171 10.23 13.68 16.63
C LEU A 171 9.99 15.09 17.16
N GLN A 172 10.26 16.07 16.29
CA GLN A 172 9.88 17.45 16.50
C GLN A 172 9.32 18.01 15.18
N ASP A 173 8.11 18.55 15.25
CA ASP A 173 7.43 19.12 14.07
C ASP A 173 7.37 18.14 12.89
N GLY A 174 7.23 16.82 13.13
CA GLY A 174 7.16 15.78 12.12
C GLY A 174 8.49 15.39 11.47
N PHE A 175 9.63 15.81 12.05
CA PHE A 175 10.98 15.42 11.63
C PHE A 175 11.69 14.65 12.73
N ALA A 176 12.51 13.67 12.33
CA ALA A 176 13.35 12.94 13.27
C ALA A 176 14.52 13.81 13.73
N MET A 177 14.68 13.92 15.04
CA MET A 177 15.76 14.67 15.68
C MET A 177 16.99 13.77 15.87
N ASP A 178 18.16 14.42 16.00
CA ASP A 178 19.44 13.72 16.28
C ASP A 178 19.80 12.65 15.23
N ARG A 179 19.33 12.82 14.00
CA ARG A 179 19.62 11.92 12.87
C ARG A 179 20.62 12.50 11.88
N GLU A 180 21.31 13.59 12.24
CA GLU A 180 22.41 14.14 11.46
C GLU A 180 23.51 13.08 11.31
N GLY A 181 23.88 12.74 10.08
CA GLY A 181 24.87 11.68 9.81
C GLY A 181 24.29 10.26 9.65
N TYR A 182 23.02 10.04 9.98
CA TYR A 182 22.35 8.78 9.66
C TYR A 182 21.85 8.78 8.20
N GLY A 183 21.71 7.60 7.65
CA GLY A 183 21.28 7.38 6.27
C GLY A 183 22.42 7.37 5.26
N GLY A 184 22.52 6.30 4.45
CA GLY A 184 23.44 6.18 3.32
C GLY A 184 24.83 5.64 3.62
N GLY A 185 25.10 5.12 4.81
CA GLY A 185 26.35 4.43 5.12
C GLY A 185 26.45 3.05 4.44
N ALA A 186 27.55 2.33 4.69
CA ALA A 186 27.76 1.00 4.09
C ALA A 186 26.69 -0.01 4.52
N PRO A 187 26.18 -0.87 3.60
CA PRO A 187 25.21 -1.89 3.92
C PRO A 187 25.67 -2.80 5.08
N PHE A 188 24.76 -3.11 5.99
CA PHE A 188 24.98 -3.97 7.18
C PHE A 188 25.98 -3.40 8.21
N VAL A 189 26.70 -2.33 7.91
CA VAL A 189 27.55 -1.58 8.86
C VAL A 189 26.75 -0.47 9.53
N THR A 190 25.92 0.21 8.78
CA THR A 190 24.95 1.20 9.28
C THR A 190 23.54 0.75 8.90
N GLY A 191 22.53 1.44 9.44
CA GLY A 191 21.14 1.09 9.21
C GLY A 191 20.67 -0.14 10.01
N ARG A 192 19.40 -0.47 9.87
CA ARG A 192 18.71 -1.54 10.59
C ARG A 192 18.36 -2.68 9.65
N THR A 193 18.87 -3.88 9.94
CA THR A 193 18.62 -5.08 9.13
C THR A 193 17.67 -6.01 9.87
N SER A 194 16.65 -6.51 9.19
CA SER A 194 15.69 -7.45 9.74
C SER A 194 15.47 -8.63 8.81
N ILE A 195 15.21 -9.78 9.39
CA ILE A 195 14.68 -10.96 8.69
C ILE A 195 13.32 -11.29 9.27
N GLY A 196 12.45 -11.86 8.48
CA GLY A 196 11.14 -12.21 9.01
C GLY A 196 10.36 -13.21 8.19
N LEU A 197 9.27 -13.61 8.81
CA LEU A 197 8.27 -14.51 8.28
C LEU A 197 6.90 -13.85 8.42
N LYS A 198 6.16 -13.80 7.32
CA LYS A 198 4.76 -13.35 7.29
C LYS A 198 3.87 -14.50 6.86
N THR A 199 2.85 -14.81 7.64
CA THR A 199 1.76 -15.68 7.17
C THR A 199 0.73 -14.81 6.46
N PHE A 200 0.10 -15.33 5.42
CA PHE A 200 -1.00 -14.65 4.76
C PHE A 200 -2.18 -15.60 4.55
N PHE A 201 -3.37 -15.03 4.73
CA PHE A 201 -4.66 -15.60 4.37
C PHE A 201 -5.39 -14.53 3.59
N GLN A 202 -5.76 -14.83 2.36
CA GLN A 202 -6.45 -13.92 1.47
C GLN A 202 -7.59 -14.65 0.81
N SER A 203 -8.71 -13.96 0.64
CA SER A 203 -9.94 -14.50 0.04
C SER A 203 -10.63 -13.40 -0.73
N ASP A 204 -10.81 -13.58 -2.02
CA ASP A 204 -11.67 -12.76 -2.87
C ASP A 204 -12.80 -13.60 -3.41
N ASN A 205 -14.01 -13.12 -3.26
CA ASN A 205 -15.23 -13.74 -3.75
C ASN A 205 -15.96 -12.79 -4.68
N SER A 206 -16.34 -13.27 -5.86
CA SER A 206 -17.16 -12.52 -6.81
C SER A 206 -18.58 -13.06 -6.78
N ASP A 207 -19.59 -12.19 -6.65
CA ASP A 207 -20.99 -12.58 -6.70
C ASP A 207 -21.46 -12.96 -8.12
N ASN A 208 -20.65 -12.59 -9.15
CA ASN A 208 -20.96 -12.90 -10.53
C ASN A 208 -20.06 -14.02 -11.06
N SER A 209 -20.55 -15.24 -10.98
CA SER A 209 -19.80 -16.44 -11.34
C SER A 209 -19.49 -16.58 -12.83
N ASP A 210 -20.26 -15.94 -13.71
CA ASP A 210 -20.11 -16.10 -15.15
C ASP A 210 -18.84 -15.43 -15.69
N ILE A 211 -18.33 -14.42 -14.98
CA ILE A 211 -17.10 -13.67 -15.37
C ILE A 211 -15.87 -14.57 -15.43
N TRP A 212 -15.75 -15.49 -14.48
CA TRP A 212 -14.58 -16.36 -14.41
C TRP A 212 -14.68 -17.57 -15.34
N ARG A 213 -15.92 -18.00 -15.64
CA ARG A 213 -16.19 -19.22 -16.40
C ARG A 213 -15.65 -19.17 -17.82
N ASP A 214 -15.68 -18.00 -18.45
CA ASP A 214 -15.21 -17.78 -19.82
C ASP A 214 -13.75 -17.33 -19.90
N SER A 215 -13.08 -17.17 -18.75
CA SER A 215 -11.68 -16.76 -18.71
C SER A 215 -10.74 -17.94 -18.98
N ASP A 216 -9.57 -17.68 -19.56
CA ASP A 216 -8.51 -18.68 -19.74
C ASP A 216 -7.95 -19.22 -18.42
N TRP A 217 -8.31 -18.60 -17.29
CA TRP A 217 -7.96 -19.03 -15.96
C TRP A 217 -8.79 -20.19 -15.43
N TRP A 218 -10.04 -20.29 -15.90
CA TRP A 218 -11.02 -21.18 -15.30
C TRP A 218 -11.96 -21.76 -16.35
N LYS A 219 -11.54 -22.82 -17.00
CA LYS A 219 -12.37 -23.53 -18.00
C LYS A 219 -13.19 -24.70 -17.43
N ASN A 220 -13.33 -24.80 -16.12
CA ASN A 220 -14.10 -25.88 -15.50
C ASN A 220 -15.54 -25.48 -15.20
N ASP A 221 -16.46 -26.39 -15.43
CA ASP A 221 -17.92 -26.30 -15.21
C ASP A 221 -18.35 -26.15 -13.73
N THR A 222 -17.46 -25.85 -12.84
CA THR A 222 -17.79 -25.66 -11.42
C THR A 222 -18.11 -24.21 -11.15
N ASP A 223 -19.02 -23.98 -10.20
CA ASP A 223 -19.33 -22.66 -9.67
C ASP A 223 -18.04 -21.93 -9.33
N VAL A 224 -17.92 -20.68 -9.80
CA VAL A 224 -16.69 -19.95 -9.63
C VAL A 224 -16.47 -19.70 -8.18
N PRO A 225 -15.34 -20.13 -7.76
CA PRO A 225 -15.03 -20.12 -6.36
C PRO A 225 -14.57 -18.76 -5.90
N THR A 226 -14.66 -18.63 -4.63
CA THR A 226 -13.77 -17.80 -3.86
C THR A 226 -12.32 -18.09 -4.23
N TRP A 227 -11.56 -17.08 -4.58
CA TRP A 227 -10.13 -17.25 -4.73
C TRP A 227 -9.46 -17.15 -3.37
N ASP A 228 -9.22 -18.29 -2.76
CA ASP A 228 -8.51 -18.38 -1.49
C ASP A 228 -7.02 -18.64 -1.74
N SER A 229 -6.17 -17.95 -0.98
CA SER A 229 -4.73 -18.10 -1.02
C SER A 229 -4.13 -17.98 0.37
N ASN A 230 -3.37 -19.02 0.78
CA ASN A 230 -2.78 -19.11 2.10
C ASN A 230 -1.31 -19.52 2.00
N GLY A 231 -0.44 -18.79 2.68
CA GLY A 231 0.97 -19.14 2.56
C GLY A 231 1.89 -18.40 3.51
N LEU A 232 3.16 -18.44 3.15
CA LEU A 232 4.26 -17.86 3.87
C LEU A 232 5.04 -16.89 3.00
N ARG A 233 5.53 -15.80 3.59
CA ARG A 233 6.49 -14.87 2.99
C ARG A 233 7.72 -14.81 3.86
N PHE A 234 8.87 -15.07 3.28
CA PHE A 234 10.17 -14.86 3.90
C PHE A 234 10.74 -13.55 3.37
N PHE A 235 11.23 -12.71 4.27
CA PHE A 235 11.80 -11.44 3.85
C PHE A 235 13.08 -11.10 4.59
N LEU A 236 13.93 -10.35 3.90
CA LEU A 236 15.06 -9.61 4.45
C LEU A 236 14.87 -8.15 4.09
N THR A 237 14.93 -7.27 5.09
CA THR A 237 14.89 -5.82 4.89
C THR A 237 16.14 -5.18 5.45
N HIS A 238 16.59 -4.11 4.80
CA HIS A 238 17.65 -3.27 5.31
C HIS A 238 17.26 -1.80 5.10
N ASP A 239 16.99 -1.12 6.21
CA ASP A 239 16.67 0.29 6.22
C ASP A 239 17.88 1.09 6.70
N ASN A 240 18.45 1.87 5.79
CA ASN A 240 19.54 2.78 6.03
C ASN A 240 19.14 4.21 5.64
N THR A 241 17.91 4.58 5.97
CA THR A 241 17.39 5.94 5.82
C THR A 241 17.62 6.75 7.10
N ASP A 242 17.53 8.06 7.00
CA ASP A 242 17.56 8.94 8.16
C ASP A 242 16.26 8.89 8.96
N PHE A 243 15.12 8.71 8.30
CA PHE A 243 13.80 8.61 8.94
C PHE A 243 12.82 7.87 8.03
N ASP A 244 12.31 6.73 8.46
CA ASP A 244 11.47 5.82 7.67
C ASP A 244 10.14 6.44 7.20
N LEU A 245 9.48 7.26 8.03
CA LEU A 245 8.19 7.87 7.66
C LEU A 245 8.31 9.03 6.66
N ASN A 246 9.46 9.72 6.60
CA ASN A 246 9.73 10.78 5.63
C ASN A 246 11.23 10.84 5.31
N PRO A 247 11.76 9.84 4.59
CA PRO A 247 13.19 9.76 4.30
C PRO A 247 13.67 10.95 3.48
N SER A 248 14.76 11.59 3.93
CA SER A 248 15.40 12.65 3.18
C SER A 248 16.71 12.20 2.53
N ARG A 249 17.34 11.16 3.06
CA ARG A 249 18.60 10.60 2.54
C ARG A 249 18.73 9.13 2.91
N GLY A 250 19.64 8.45 2.23
CA GLY A 250 19.93 7.06 2.46
C GLY A 250 19.13 6.14 1.54
N TYR A 251 19.02 4.90 1.92
CA TYR A 251 18.37 3.89 1.10
C TYR A 251 17.70 2.82 1.94
N HIS A 252 16.72 2.16 1.33
CA HIS A 252 16.06 0.98 1.86
C HIS A 252 16.02 -0.10 0.79
N PHE A 253 16.26 -1.35 1.14
CA PHE A 253 15.99 -2.47 0.24
C PHE A 253 15.30 -3.63 0.95
N GLN A 254 14.57 -4.40 0.17
CA GLN A 254 13.89 -5.61 0.60
C GLN A 254 14.05 -6.71 -0.45
N VAL A 255 14.29 -7.92 0.01
CA VAL A 255 14.12 -9.17 -0.76
C VAL A 255 13.01 -9.96 -0.10
N GLN A 256 12.03 -10.43 -0.86
CA GLN A 256 10.91 -11.20 -0.35
C GLN A 256 10.62 -12.39 -1.25
N TYR A 257 10.36 -13.53 -0.66
CA TYR A 257 9.86 -14.73 -1.34
C TYR A 257 8.53 -15.14 -0.74
N SER A 258 7.49 -15.13 -1.55
CA SER A 258 6.13 -15.54 -1.20
C SER A 258 5.86 -16.93 -1.75
N LYS A 259 5.23 -17.80 -0.96
CA LYS A 259 4.86 -19.16 -1.36
C LYS A 259 3.50 -19.54 -0.78
N ASP A 260 2.58 -19.84 -1.65
CA ASP A 260 1.38 -20.63 -1.35
C ASP A 260 1.67 -22.09 -1.70
N TYR A 261 1.37 -22.99 -0.78
CA TYR A 261 1.66 -24.42 -0.95
C TYR A 261 0.49 -25.20 -1.55
N GLY A 262 -0.61 -24.53 -1.91
CA GLY A 262 -1.84 -25.18 -2.37
C GLY A 262 -2.46 -26.08 -1.31
N LYS A 263 -2.47 -25.64 -0.04
CA LYS A 263 -2.98 -26.39 1.11
C LYS A 263 -4.15 -25.68 1.77
N GLY A 264 -4.98 -26.47 2.47
CA GLY A 264 -6.20 -25.94 3.11
C GLY A 264 -7.17 -25.48 2.04
N ASP A 265 -7.63 -24.24 2.17
CA ASP A 265 -8.60 -23.62 1.27
C ASP A 265 -7.95 -22.93 0.06
N SER A 266 -6.61 -22.98 -0.09
CA SER A 266 -5.91 -22.38 -1.24
C SER A 266 -6.36 -22.98 -2.56
N LEU A 267 -6.75 -22.12 -3.48
CA LEU A 267 -7.20 -22.53 -4.82
C LEU A 267 -6.11 -23.28 -5.58
N GLN A 268 -4.88 -22.73 -5.54
CA GLN A 268 -3.70 -23.34 -6.14
C GLN A 268 -2.41 -22.88 -5.45
N SER A 269 -1.34 -23.66 -5.62
CA SER A 269 -0.01 -23.23 -5.17
C SER A 269 0.57 -22.21 -6.14
N TRP A 270 1.29 -21.23 -5.60
CA TRP A 270 2.03 -20.24 -6.40
C TRP A 270 3.27 -19.77 -5.64
N ASP A 271 4.18 -19.11 -6.33
CA ASP A 271 5.29 -18.41 -5.71
C ASP A 271 5.61 -17.09 -6.39
N PHE A 272 6.35 -16.24 -5.68
CA PHE A 272 6.86 -15.00 -6.22
C PHE A 272 8.09 -14.54 -5.46
N LEU A 273 9.18 -14.30 -6.19
CA LEU A 273 10.39 -13.69 -5.65
C LEU A 273 10.45 -12.25 -6.11
N GLU A 274 10.65 -11.32 -5.17
CA GLU A 274 10.71 -9.90 -5.46
C GLU A 274 11.88 -9.19 -4.78
N PHE A 275 12.32 -8.13 -5.41
CA PHE A 275 13.34 -7.20 -4.91
C PHE A 275 12.83 -5.78 -5.04
N LYS A 276 13.03 -5.00 -3.99
CA LYS A 276 12.71 -3.58 -3.93
C LYS A 276 13.91 -2.79 -3.46
N TYR A 277 14.10 -1.62 -4.05
CA TYR A 277 15.14 -0.68 -3.67
C TYR A 277 14.64 0.75 -3.73
N ASN A 278 14.83 1.51 -2.66
CA ASN A 278 14.53 2.93 -2.57
C ASN A 278 15.82 3.69 -2.27
N GLN A 279 16.00 4.85 -2.91
CA GLN A 279 17.11 5.75 -2.70
C GLN A 279 16.62 7.18 -2.52
N TYR A 280 17.17 7.88 -1.55
CA TYR A 280 16.80 9.25 -1.22
C TYR A 280 18.00 10.17 -1.24
N PHE A 281 17.86 11.32 -1.89
CA PHE A 281 18.89 12.36 -1.99
C PHE A 281 18.33 13.67 -1.46
N ASN A 282 18.92 14.17 -0.38
CA ASN A 282 18.61 15.50 0.13
C ASN A 282 19.13 16.54 -0.84
N LEU A 283 18.30 17.50 -1.19
CA LEU A 283 18.61 18.60 -2.09
C LEU A 283 18.57 19.93 -1.31
N ASP A 284 19.20 20.96 -1.88
CA ASP A 284 19.15 22.30 -1.31
C ASP A 284 17.71 22.81 -1.23
N THR A 285 17.38 23.48 -0.15
CA THR A 285 16.06 24.08 0.08
C THR A 285 15.90 25.42 -0.64
N PHE A 286 14.69 25.72 -1.07
CA PHE A 286 14.30 27.04 -1.51
C PHE A 286 13.84 27.88 -0.31
N SER A 287 13.65 29.19 -0.51
CA SER A 287 13.22 30.13 0.53
C SER A 287 11.80 29.84 1.09
N PHE A 288 11.05 28.94 0.48
CA PHE A 288 9.70 28.56 0.83
C PHE A 288 9.57 27.06 1.19
N THR A 289 10.68 26.35 1.32
CA THR A 289 10.71 24.92 1.65
C THR A 289 11.63 24.61 2.82
N GLN A 290 11.22 23.69 3.69
CA GLN A 290 12.02 23.18 4.82
C GLN A 290 12.89 22.00 4.41
N GLN A 291 12.43 21.20 3.43
CA GLN A 291 13.14 20.00 2.96
C GLN A 291 12.80 19.77 1.49
N ASN A 292 13.83 19.44 0.70
CA ASN A 292 13.68 19.00 -0.69
C ASN A 292 14.37 17.66 -0.86
N VAL A 293 13.71 16.70 -1.50
CA VAL A 293 14.22 15.34 -1.68
C VAL A 293 13.94 14.85 -3.09
N LEU A 294 14.97 14.27 -3.73
CA LEU A 294 14.79 13.39 -4.86
C LEU A 294 14.71 11.96 -4.33
N ALA A 295 13.54 11.33 -4.47
CA ALA A 295 13.29 9.96 -4.08
C ALA A 295 13.13 9.08 -5.32
N LEU A 296 13.91 8.00 -5.38
CA LEU A 296 13.86 7.00 -6.44
C LEU A 296 13.43 5.68 -5.84
N SER A 297 12.59 4.93 -6.55
CA SER A 297 12.19 3.58 -6.17
C SER A 297 12.23 2.66 -7.38
N MET A 298 12.66 1.43 -7.16
CA MET A 298 12.65 0.34 -8.13
C MET A 298 12.07 -0.90 -7.48
N TRP A 299 11.24 -1.63 -8.21
CA TRP A 299 10.70 -2.92 -7.81
C TRP A 299 10.69 -3.87 -9.00
N THR A 300 11.06 -5.12 -8.76
CA THR A 300 11.06 -6.17 -9.76
C THR A 300 10.77 -7.51 -9.11
N GLY A 301 10.17 -8.42 -9.86
CA GLY A 301 9.88 -9.75 -9.34
C GLY A 301 9.55 -10.76 -10.43
N TYR A 302 9.52 -12.03 -10.03
CA TYR A 302 9.26 -13.16 -10.92
C TYR A 302 8.58 -14.32 -10.17
N SER A 303 7.60 -14.94 -10.84
CA SER A 303 6.98 -16.20 -10.44
C SER A 303 7.63 -17.36 -11.20
N TYR A 304 8.25 -18.29 -10.46
CA TYR A 304 8.86 -19.47 -11.04
C TYR A 304 7.85 -20.59 -11.26
N SER A 305 6.77 -20.60 -10.49
CA SER A 305 5.77 -21.66 -10.53
C SER A 305 4.69 -21.45 -11.57
N TRP A 306 4.46 -20.22 -12.01
CA TRP A 306 3.39 -19.90 -12.96
C TRP A 306 3.69 -20.53 -14.33
N ASP A 307 2.83 -21.46 -14.75
CA ASP A 307 2.90 -22.18 -16.00
C ASP A 307 1.70 -21.78 -16.89
N GLN A 308 1.97 -21.02 -17.95
CA GLN A 308 0.98 -20.52 -18.90
C GLN A 308 0.59 -21.55 -19.97
N ASP A 309 1.46 -22.57 -20.19
CA ASP A 309 1.25 -23.61 -21.21
C ASP A 309 1.11 -25.00 -20.56
N SER A 310 0.41 -25.09 -19.44
CA SER A 310 0.31 -26.32 -18.66
C SER A 310 -0.23 -27.50 -19.50
N GLU A 311 0.56 -28.57 -19.61
CA GLU A 311 0.12 -29.82 -20.21
C GLU A 311 -0.98 -30.52 -19.39
N ILE A 312 -1.12 -30.15 -18.09
CA ILE A 312 -2.11 -30.75 -17.17
C ILE A 312 -3.51 -30.27 -17.50
N ALA A 313 -3.64 -29.00 -17.92
CA ALA A 313 -4.90 -28.40 -18.30
C ALA A 313 -4.66 -27.37 -19.45
N PRO A 314 -4.64 -27.82 -20.71
CA PRO A 314 -4.38 -26.95 -21.85
C PRO A 314 -5.32 -25.73 -21.87
N GLY A 315 -4.75 -24.53 -21.95
CA GLY A 315 -5.45 -23.26 -21.92
C GLY A 315 -5.86 -22.79 -20.53
N ILE A 316 -5.30 -23.35 -19.46
CA ILE A 316 -5.43 -22.85 -18.09
C ILE A 316 -4.05 -22.51 -17.56
N ASP A 317 -3.89 -21.32 -17.02
CA ASP A 317 -2.67 -20.92 -16.30
C ASP A 317 -2.58 -21.70 -14.97
N ALA A 318 -1.61 -22.60 -14.87
CA ALA A 318 -1.35 -23.31 -13.64
C ALA A 318 -0.41 -22.52 -12.72
N HIS A 319 -0.64 -22.64 -11.43
CA HIS A 319 0.21 -22.03 -10.39
C HIS A 319 0.36 -20.51 -10.49
N ARG A 320 -0.62 -19.85 -11.05
CA ARG A 320 -0.71 -18.40 -11.15
C ARG A 320 -0.94 -17.78 -9.77
N SER A 321 -0.28 -16.66 -9.49
CA SER A 321 -0.60 -15.85 -8.31
C SER A 321 -1.99 -15.23 -8.45
N PRO A 322 -2.72 -15.00 -7.32
CA PRO A 322 -3.96 -14.24 -7.34
C PRO A 322 -3.75 -12.83 -7.91
N MET A 323 -4.83 -12.18 -8.37
CA MET A 323 -4.77 -10.86 -8.99
C MET A 323 -4.19 -9.76 -8.09
N TRP A 324 -4.26 -9.92 -6.79
CA TRP A 324 -3.72 -8.97 -5.80
C TRP A 324 -2.30 -9.31 -5.33
N GLU A 325 -1.68 -10.36 -5.90
CA GLU A 325 -0.32 -10.81 -5.59
C GLU A 325 0.53 -10.91 -6.85
N GLY A 326 1.82 -11.17 -6.67
CA GLY A 326 2.72 -11.41 -7.78
C GLY A 326 3.12 -10.16 -8.56
N GLY A 327 3.43 -10.36 -9.85
CA GLY A 327 3.96 -9.34 -10.75
C GLY A 327 2.88 -8.41 -11.30
N ARG A 328 2.37 -7.50 -10.49
CA ARG A 328 1.23 -6.63 -10.81
C ARG A 328 1.57 -5.15 -10.77
N LEU A 329 0.96 -4.38 -11.67
CA LEU A 329 1.06 -2.92 -11.74
C LEU A 329 -0.33 -2.28 -11.83
N GLY A 330 -0.42 -1.03 -11.42
CA GLY A 330 -1.65 -0.26 -11.30
C GLY A 330 -2.12 -0.15 -9.85
N GLY A 331 -2.65 1.01 -9.50
CA GLY A 331 -3.21 1.30 -8.20
C GLY A 331 -2.40 2.28 -7.36
N PHE A 332 -2.76 2.40 -6.11
CA PHE A 332 -2.32 3.48 -5.23
C PHE A 332 -0.83 3.47 -4.84
N ASN A 333 -0.07 2.41 -5.12
CA ASN A 333 1.35 2.32 -4.76
C ASN A 333 2.28 2.31 -5.97
N ARG A 334 1.84 1.80 -7.12
CA ARG A 334 2.66 1.61 -8.32
C ARG A 334 1.82 1.86 -9.55
N MET A 335 2.34 2.65 -10.49
CA MET A 335 1.61 3.05 -11.70
C MET A 335 0.26 3.67 -11.33
N ARG A 336 0.31 4.76 -10.54
CA ARG A 336 -0.86 5.42 -9.93
C ARG A 336 -1.84 6.00 -10.93
N GLY A 337 -1.42 6.19 -12.19
CA GLY A 337 -2.27 6.61 -13.31
C GLY A 337 -3.16 5.51 -13.87
N TYR A 338 -3.00 4.26 -13.44
CA TYR A 338 -3.77 3.10 -13.87
C TYR A 338 -4.65 2.55 -12.75
N ASP A 339 -5.70 1.84 -13.14
CA ASP A 339 -6.59 1.17 -12.19
C ASP A 339 -5.87 0.14 -11.32
N ASN A 340 -6.46 -0.22 -10.21
CA ASN A 340 -5.87 -1.20 -9.30
C ASN A 340 -5.72 -2.57 -9.98
N ASN A 341 -4.51 -3.16 -9.89
CA ASN A 341 -4.17 -4.44 -10.53
C ASN A 341 -4.44 -4.48 -12.06
N ARG A 342 -4.21 -3.34 -12.74
CA ARG A 342 -4.46 -3.22 -14.19
C ARG A 342 -3.62 -4.19 -15.03
N PHE A 343 -2.37 -4.42 -14.63
CA PHE A 343 -1.45 -5.32 -15.31
C PHE A 343 -0.99 -6.41 -14.36
N LEU A 344 -0.88 -7.64 -14.85
CA LEU A 344 -0.42 -8.80 -14.08
C LEU A 344 0.19 -9.83 -15.02
N ASP A 345 1.43 -10.26 -14.72
CA ASP A 345 2.12 -11.33 -15.44
C ASP A 345 3.19 -11.99 -14.55
N LYS A 346 3.91 -12.98 -15.08
CA LYS A 346 4.95 -13.75 -14.36
C LYS A 346 6.11 -12.89 -13.88
N ALA A 347 6.51 -11.93 -14.69
CA ALA A 347 7.61 -11.01 -14.44
C ALA A 347 7.12 -9.57 -14.38
N VAL A 348 7.77 -8.76 -13.57
CA VAL A 348 7.46 -7.33 -13.46
C VAL A 348 8.72 -6.53 -13.25
N PHE A 349 8.72 -5.33 -13.84
CA PHE A 349 9.64 -4.25 -13.51
C PHE A 349 8.87 -2.94 -13.34
N TYR A 350 9.24 -2.17 -12.33
CA TYR A 350 8.69 -0.87 -12.01
C TYR A 350 9.78 0.06 -11.51
N ALA A 351 9.73 1.32 -11.90
CA ALA A 351 10.56 2.37 -11.35
C ALA A 351 9.79 3.69 -11.26
N THR A 352 10.15 4.50 -10.28
CA THR A 352 9.58 5.84 -10.10
C THR A 352 10.61 6.83 -9.60
N ALA A 353 10.43 8.09 -9.99
CA ALA A 353 11.14 9.23 -9.43
C ALA A 353 10.14 10.24 -8.89
N GLU A 354 10.33 10.66 -7.64
CA GLU A 354 9.55 11.70 -6.98
C GLU A 354 10.44 12.86 -6.57
N TYR A 355 10.03 14.08 -6.90
CA TYR A 355 10.57 15.29 -6.28
C TYR A 355 9.61 15.72 -5.16
N ARG A 356 10.10 15.71 -3.93
CA ARG A 356 9.34 15.97 -2.70
C ARG A 356 9.78 17.30 -2.10
N ALA A 357 8.86 18.22 -1.84
CA ALA A 357 9.11 19.52 -1.24
C ALA A 357 8.23 19.74 -0.02
N VAL A 358 8.80 19.74 1.18
CA VAL A 358 8.10 20.11 2.41
C VAL A 358 8.06 21.63 2.48
N LEU A 359 6.86 22.18 2.59
CA LEU A 359 6.61 23.64 2.56
C LEU A 359 6.87 24.27 3.94
N ASP A 360 7.38 25.50 3.96
CA ASP A 360 7.39 26.34 5.16
C ASP A 360 5.98 26.77 5.58
N TRP A 361 5.07 26.81 4.61
CA TRP A 361 3.69 27.18 4.83
C TRP A 361 2.88 26.04 5.44
N ASN A 362 2.39 26.25 6.65
CA ASN A 362 1.48 25.34 7.33
C ASN A 362 0.38 26.10 8.07
N PRO A 363 -0.80 26.29 7.45
CA PRO A 363 -1.91 27.01 8.06
C PRO A 363 -2.59 26.25 9.19
N LEU A 364 -2.28 24.94 9.35
CA LEU A 364 -2.91 24.06 10.33
C LEU A 364 -2.01 23.75 11.54
N LYS A 365 -0.79 24.26 11.59
CA LYS A 365 0.19 23.97 12.66
C LYS A 365 -0.28 24.36 14.08
N LYS A 366 -1.15 25.37 14.18
CA LYS A 366 -1.69 25.90 15.45
C LYS A 366 -3.20 26.10 15.35
N ASN A 367 -3.92 25.13 14.82
CA ASN A 367 -5.36 25.26 14.61
C ASN A 367 -6.12 24.47 15.67
N ASP A 368 -6.71 25.17 16.64
CA ASP A 368 -7.50 24.59 17.73
C ASP A 368 -8.83 23.95 17.27
N TYR A 369 -9.21 24.14 16.00
CA TYR A 369 -10.45 23.56 15.44
C TYR A 369 -10.25 22.16 14.85
N ILE A 370 -9.02 21.71 14.67
CA ILE A 370 -8.69 20.39 14.12
C ILE A 370 -8.12 19.51 15.22
N PRO A 371 -8.75 18.36 15.53
CA PRO A 371 -8.33 17.51 16.64
C PRO A 371 -7.02 16.75 16.38
N VAL A 372 -6.40 16.96 15.22
CA VAL A 372 -5.18 16.28 14.80
C VAL A 372 -4.12 17.33 14.49
N ALA A 373 -2.96 17.22 15.13
CA ALA A 373 -1.80 18.04 14.78
C ALA A 373 -1.33 17.73 13.36
N VAL A 374 -1.18 18.77 12.54
CA VAL A 374 -0.56 18.70 11.22
C VAL A 374 0.81 19.37 11.31
N ASP A 375 1.86 18.57 11.23
CA ASP A 375 3.22 19.06 11.43
C ASP A 375 3.73 19.83 10.21
N TRP A 376 3.50 19.32 8.99
CA TRP A 376 3.91 19.93 7.73
C TRP A 376 3.03 19.50 6.55
N PHE A 377 3.10 20.26 5.47
CA PHE A 377 2.61 19.91 4.15
C PHE A 377 3.76 19.68 3.18
N GLN A 378 3.62 18.69 2.29
CA GLN A 378 4.59 18.36 1.25
C GLN A 378 3.88 18.30 -0.10
N VAL A 379 4.47 18.94 -1.09
CA VAL A 379 4.05 18.82 -2.50
C VAL A 379 5.06 17.91 -3.21
N VAL A 380 4.53 17.01 -4.03
CA VAL A 380 5.34 16.03 -4.76
C VAL A 380 4.95 16.05 -6.23
N GLY A 381 5.95 16.06 -7.11
CA GLY A 381 5.79 15.72 -8.51
C GLY A 381 6.43 14.35 -8.76
N PHE A 382 5.79 13.48 -9.56
CA PHE A 382 6.31 12.14 -9.81
C PHE A 382 6.11 11.68 -11.25
N VAL A 383 6.96 10.75 -11.64
CA VAL A 383 6.85 9.97 -12.88
C VAL A 383 7.08 8.50 -12.55
N GLU A 384 6.26 7.63 -13.13
CA GLU A 384 6.32 6.20 -12.94
C GLU A 384 6.43 5.50 -14.28
N VAL A 385 7.19 4.40 -14.32
CA VAL A 385 7.31 3.53 -15.49
C VAL A 385 7.27 2.08 -15.04
N GLY A 386 6.67 1.22 -15.83
CA GLY A 386 6.61 -0.19 -15.49
C GLY A 386 6.15 -1.07 -16.64
N ARG A 387 6.46 -2.36 -16.54
CA ARG A 387 6.02 -3.39 -17.46
C ARG A 387 5.84 -4.71 -16.74
N VAL A 388 4.85 -5.47 -17.16
CA VAL A 388 4.72 -6.89 -16.87
C VAL A 388 5.07 -7.71 -18.11
N ASN A 389 5.54 -8.94 -17.95
CA ASN A 389 5.97 -9.79 -19.06
C ASN A 389 5.87 -11.28 -18.66
N ASP A 390 5.73 -12.17 -19.65
CA ASP A 390 5.74 -13.62 -19.47
C ASP A 390 7.11 -14.19 -19.06
N GLN A 391 8.19 -13.46 -19.35
CA GLN A 391 9.57 -13.86 -19.09
C GLN A 391 10.35 -12.75 -18.37
N TYR A 392 11.23 -13.15 -17.47
CA TYR A 392 12.16 -12.23 -16.81
C TYR A 392 13.39 -12.02 -17.70
N ASN A 393 13.30 -11.10 -18.64
CA ASN A 393 14.35 -10.77 -19.59
C ASN A 393 14.40 -9.24 -19.85
N PHE A 394 15.21 -8.81 -20.80
CA PHE A 394 15.37 -7.38 -21.13
C PHE A 394 14.14 -6.76 -21.81
N ASP A 395 13.16 -7.54 -22.25
CA ASP A 395 11.91 -7.01 -22.78
C ASP A 395 11.12 -6.25 -21.71
N LEU A 396 11.33 -6.55 -20.44
CA LEU A 396 10.80 -5.77 -19.30
C LEU A 396 11.21 -4.29 -19.32
N LEU A 397 12.27 -3.93 -20.06
CA LEU A 397 12.75 -2.55 -20.22
C LEU A 397 12.35 -1.91 -21.54
N SER A 398 11.52 -2.58 -22.35
CA SER A 398 10.97 -2.08 -23.61
C SER A 398 9.46 -1.84 -23.47
N ASP A 399 8.85 -1.02 -24.31
CA ASP A 399 7.41 -0.75 -24.37
C ASP A 399 6.74 -0.60 -23.01
N MET A 400 7.43 0.11 -22.10
CA MET A 400 6.95 0.35 -20.75
C MET A 400 5.72 1.26 -20.76
N LYS A 401 4.76 0.94 -19.92
CA LYS A 401 3.70 1.87 -19.52
C LYS A 401 4.30 2.98 -18.66
N TYR A 402 3.68 4.15 -18.69
CA TYR A 402 4.13 5.28 -17.87
C TYR A 402 2.94 6.12 -17.40
N ASP A 403 3.14 6.77 -16.28
CA ASP A 403 2.26 7.82 -15.79
C ASP A 403 3.04 8.96 -15.16
N VAL A 404 2.36 10.07 -14.97
CA VAL A 404 2.88 11.26 -14.31
C VAL A 404 1.83 11.81 -13.36
N GLY A 405 2.27 12.41 -12.27
CA GLY A 405 1.29 12.96 -11.34
C GLY A 405 1.86 13.93 -10.33
N ILE A 406 0.95 14.40 -9.50
CA ILE A 406 1.24 15.25 -8.36
C ILE A 406 0.63 14.64 -7.10
N SER A 407 1.27 14.89 -5.96
CA SER A 407 0.76 14.47 -4.66
C SER A 407 0.80 15.63 -3.68
N LEU A 408 -0.26 15.80 -2.91
CA LEU A 408 -0.27 16.63 -1.72
C LEU A 408 -0.22 15.71 -0.50
N ARG A 409 0.80 15.90 0.34
CA ARG A 409 1.00 15.09 1.55
C ARG A 409 0.98 15.97 2.79
N ALA A 410 0.56 15.39 3.90
CA ALA A 410 0.59 16.03 5.20
C ALA A 410 1.06 15.03 6.27
N MET A 411 1.90 15.46 7.19
CA MET A 411 2.20 14.71 8.40
C MET A 411 1.12 15.01 9.42
N ALA A 412 0.17 14.11 9.56
CA ALA A 412 -0.96 14.24 10.46
C ALA A 412 -0.92 13.14 11.52
N ALA A 413 -0.95 13.50 12.79
CA ALA A 413 -0.82 12.54 13.89
C ALA A 413 0.43 11.65 13.77
N GLN A 414 1.54 12.20 13.30
CA GLN A 414 2.80 11.49 13.02
C GLN A 414 2.67 10.36 11.97
N LEU A 415 1.66 10.43 11.11
CA LEU A 415 1.49 9.54 9.97
C LEU A 415 1.39 10.38 8.70
N PRO A 416 2.08 10.02 7.63
CA PRO A 416 1.94 10.69 6.35
C PRO A 416 0.60 10.29 5.71
N VAL A 417 -0.22 11.30 5.42
CA VAL A 417 -1.46 11.17 4.64
C VAL A 417 -1.21 11.80 3.28
N ARG A 418 -1.65 11.18 2.21
CA ARG A 418 -1.44 11.66 0.84
C ARG A 418 -2.71 11.67 0.01
N LEU A 419 -2.78 12.63 -0.88
CA LEU A 419 -3.71 12.73 -2.00
C LEU A 419 -2.88 12.74 -3.28
N ASP A 420 -2.95 11.67 -4.07
CA ASP A 420 -2.27 11.56 -5.36
C ASP A 420 -3.26 11.79 -6.49
N ILE A 421 -2.85 12.53 -7.51
CA ILE A 421 -3.55 12.65 -8.79
C ILE A 421 -2.55 12.26 -9.88
N ALA A 422 -2.84 11.21 -10.62
CA ALA A 422 -1.98 10.67 -11.64
C ALA A 422 -2.71 10.54 -12.98
N TYR A 423 -1.98 10.75 -14.06
CA TYR A 423 -2.47 10.70 -15.43
C TYR A 423 -1.65 9.71 -16.25
N SER A 424 -2.35 8.84 -16.99
CA SER A 424 -1.81 7.89 -17.96
C SER A 424 -2.54 7.99 -19.30
N ASP A 425 -2.19 7.16 -20.25
CA ASP A 425 -2.92 7.00 -21.51
C ASP A 425 -4.34 6.42 -21.33
N GLU A 426 -4.61 5.72 -20.20
CA GLU A 426 -5.92 5.18 -19.85
C GLU A 426 -6.82 6.19 -19.10
N GLY A 427 -6.27 7.31 -18.61
CA GLY A 427 -7.05 8.34 -17.95
C GLY A 427 -6.39 8.98 -16.74
N THR A 428 -7.22 9.47 -15.82
CA THR A 428 -6.77 10.14 -14.61
C THR A 428 -7.35 9.41 -13.40
N ASN A 429 -6.47 9.03 -12.48
CA ASN A 429 -6.83 8.41 -11.21
C ASN A 429 -6.49 9.31 -10.03
N MET A 430 -7.23 9.14 -8.95
CA MET A 430 -7.04 9.87 -7.70
C MET A 430 -7.07 8.90 -6.51
N TRP A 431 -6.06 8.99 -5.65
CA TRP A 431 -5.90 8.11 -4.49
C TRP A 431 -5.74 8.91 -3.22
N VAL A 432 -6.47 8.52 -2.18
CA VAL A 432 -6.30 9.06 -0.81
C VAL A 432 -5.81 7.92 0.08
N MET A 433 -4.59 8.04 0.60
CA MET A 433 -3.93 6.97 1.33
C MET A 433 -3.23 7.49 2.59
N ILE A 434 -3.04 6.59 3.54
CA ILE A 434 -2.12 6.76 4.67
C ILE A 434 -0.82 6.04 4.28
N GLN A 435 0.32 6.57 4.68
CA GLN A 435 1.69 6.14 4.37
C GLN A 435 2.25 6.65 3.03
N GLN A 436 3.56 6.53 2.88
CA GLN A 436 4.27 6.87 1.63
C GLN A 436 4.05 5.76 0.58
N PRO A 437 4.09 6.07 -0.74
CA PRO A 437 3.88 5.05 -1.77
C PRO A 437 5.01 4.01 -1.85
N PHE A 438 6.17 4.32 -1.28
CA PHE A 438 7.33 3.41 -1.28
C PHE A 438 7.34 2.44 -0.09
N ASP A 439 6.41 2.59 0.84
CA ASP A 439 6.24 1.71 2.00
C ASP A 439 5.28 0.57 1.61
N PHE A 440 5.79 -0.63 1.43
CA PHE A 440 4.98 -1.79 1.04
C PHE A 440 4.99 -2.88 2.10
#